data_9db411aa67a90c548a828cb392261130
#
_entry.id   9db411aa67a90c548a828cb392261130
#
_cell.length_a   1.000
_cell.length_b   1.000
_cell.length_c   1.000
_cell.angle_alpha   90.00
_cell.angle_beta   90.00
_cell.angle_gamma   90.00
#
_symmetry.space_group_name_H-M   'P 1'
#
loop_
_entity.id
_entity.type
_entity.pdbx_description
1 polymer ?
#
loop_
_entity_poly.entity_id
_entity_poly.type
_entity_poly.pdbx_seq_one_letter_code
_entity_poly.pdbx_strand_id
1 'polypeptide(L)' 'MKNFKGKRILVTGACGTVGSELVKQLLLGDDCDIKELIGIDNNESALFFIDQQYLNDTRANFFVTDIKDKDELINT' A
#
# COMPACT_ATOMS: atom_id res chain seq x y z
N MET A 1 -13.35 -7.77 1.15
CA MET A 1 -12.16 -7.49 1.98
C MET A 1 -11.93 -8.47 3.10
N LYS A 2 -12.91 -9.30 3.40
CA LYS A 2 -12.81 -10.25 4.51
C LYS A 2 -11.73 -11.30 4.33
N ASN A 3 -11.37 -11.58 3.08
CA ASN A 3 -10.39 -12.64 2.79
C ASN A 3 -8.94 -12.23 3.03
N PHE A 4 -8.72 -10.97 3.43
CA PHE A 4 -7.36 -10.47 3.61
C PHE A 4 -6.86 -10.54 5.06
N LYS A 5 -7.65 -11.10 5.96
CA LYS A 5 -7.27 -11.19 7.36
C LYS A 5 -5.94 -11.92 7.51
N GLY A 6 -5.00 -11.31 8.23
CA GLY A 6 -3.69 -11.88 8.47
C GLY A 6 -2.77 -11.90 7.26
N LYS A 7 -3.17 -11.29 6.15
CA LYS A 7 -2.40 -11.31 4.92
C LYS A 7 -1.49 -10.09 4.80
N ARG A 8 -0.43 -10.25 4.03
CA ARG A 8 0.43 -9.15 3.60
C ARG A 8 -0.01 -8.76 2.20
N ILE A 9 -0.24 -7.48 1.97
CA ILE A 9 -0.82 -7.01 0.73
C ILE A 9 0.08 -5.95 0.10
N LEU A 10 0.38 -6.13 -1.18
CA LEU A 10 1.16 -5.16 -1.96
C LEU A 10 0.19 -4.37 -2.84
N VAL A 11 0.23 -3.04 -2.72
CA VAL A 11 -0.57 -2.15 -3.55
C VAL A 11 0.36 -1.36 -4.45
N THR A 12 0.29 -1.60 -5.76
CA THR A 12 1.03 -0.81 -6.74
C THR A 12 0.21 0.41 -7.12
N GLY A 13 0.89 1.51 -7.41
CA GLY A 13 0.18 2.76 -7.69
C GLY A 13 -0.58 3.28 -6.48
N ALA A 14 0.02 3.14 -5.30
CA ALA A 14 -0.66 3.44 -4.03
C ALA A 14 -1.14 4.88 -3.92
N CYS A 15 -0.53 5.80 -4.66
CA CYS A 15 -0.90 7.22 -4.62
C CYS A 15 -1.90 7.61 -5.69
N GLY A 16 -2.26 6.68 -6.59
CA GLY A 16 -3.27 6.93 -7.61
C GLY A 16 -4.67 6.91 -7.02
N THR A 17 -5.66 7.26 -7.85
CA THR A 17 -7.04 7.33 -7.39
C THR A 17 -7.55 5.99 -6.86
N VAL A 18 -7.33 4.92 -7.62
CA VAL A 18 -7.78 3.59 -7.22
C VAL A 18 -6.90 3.05 -6.10
N GLY A 19 -5.58 3.20 -6.22
CA GLY A 19 -4.65 2.67 -5.23
C GLY A 19 -4.83 3.29 -3.85
N SER A 20 -4.99 4.60 -3.79
CA SER A 20 -5.16 5.28 -2.51
C SER A 20 -6.47 4.92 -1.83
N GLU A 21 -7.52 4.71 -2.62
CA GLU A 21 -8.79 4.26 -2.07
C GLU A 21 -8.67 2.84 -1.52
N LEU A 22 -7.96 1.99 -2.23
CA LEU A 22 -7.73 0.62 -1.78
C LEU A 22 -6.93 0.59 -0.48
N VAL A 23 -5.89 1.42 -0.38
CA VAL A 23 -5.11 1.57 0.85
C VAL A 23 -6.02 1.96 2.01
N LYS A 24 -6.87 2.95 1.78
CA LYS A 24 -7.81 3.41 2.79
C LYS A 24 -8.72 2.29 3.27
N GLN A 25 -9.30 1.54 2.33
CA GLN A 25 -10.21 0.46 2.70
C GLN A 25 -9.49 -0.66 3.45
N LEU A 26 -8.27 -0.96 3.07
CA LEU A 26 -7.50 -2.03 3.71
C LEU A 26 -7.05 -1.66 5.12
N LEU A 27 -6.74 -0.40 5.35
CA LEU A 27 -6.24 0.04 6.65
C LEU A 27 -7.35 0.49 7.60
N LEU A 28 -8.40 1.10 7.07
CA LEU A 28 -9.45 1.71 7.88
C LEU A 28 -10.78 0.95 7.85
N GLY A 29 -10.90 -0.08 7.01
CA GLY A 29 -12.11 -0.86 6.92
C GLY A 29 -12.31 -1.74 8.16
N ASP A 30 -13.55 -1.86 8.61
CA ASP A 30 -13.86 -2.61 9.82
C ASP A 30 -13.63 -4.11 9.68
N ASP A 31 -13.77 -4.63 8.47
CA ASP A 31 -13.63 -6.07 8.23
C ASP A 31 -12.24 -6.47 7.76
N CYS A 32 -11.31 -5.53 7.70
CA CYS A 32 -9.98 -5.79 7.22
C CYS A 32 -8.98 -5.83 8.38
N ASP A 33 -8.51 -7.03 8.69
CA ASP A 33 -7.52 -7.22 9.73
C ASP A 33 -6.25 -7.77 9.07
N ILE A 34 -5.65 -6.97 8.20
CA ILE A 34 -4.46 -7.38 7.47
C ILE A 34 -3.24 -7.34 8.37
N LYS A 35 -2.25 -8.15 8.04
CA LYS A 35 -1.00 -8.18 8.79
C LYS A 35 -0.09 -7.03 8.40
N GLU A 36 0.00 -6.75 7.11
CA GLU A 36 0.88 -5.71 6.60
C GLU A 36 0.40 -5.23 5.25
N LEU A 37 0.55 -3.92 5.01
CA LEU A 37 0.30 -3.32 3.71
C LEU A 37 1.58 -2.67 3.22
N ILE A 38 1.97 -3.00 2.00
CA ILE A 38 3.13 -2.38 1.36
C ILE A 38 2.61 -1.62 0.14
N GLY A 39 2.71 -0.31 0.19
CA GLY A 39 2.29 0.55 -0.91
C GLY A 39 3.49 1.06 -1.68
N ILE A 40 3.48 0.91 -2.99
CA ILE A 40 4.57 1.41 -3.84
C ILE A 40 4.01 2.33 -4.91
N ASP A 41 4.81 3.32 -5.27
CA ASP A 41 4.48 4.27 -6.31
C ASP A 41 5.78 4.93 -6.76
N ASN A 42 5.77 5.50 -7.96
CA ASN A 42 6.94 6.22 -8.45
C ASN A 42 6.91 7.71 -8.09
N ASN A 43 5.85 8.19 -7.47
CA ASN A 43 5.71 9.58 -7.09
C ASN A 43 6.13 9.78 -5.64
N GLU A 44 7.36 10.21 -5.45
CA GLU A 44 7.95 10.37 -4.12
C GLU A 44 7.19 11.37 -3.26
N SER A 45 6.78 12.50 -3.84
CA SER A 45 6.06 13.53 -3.07
C SER A 45 4.71 13.02 -2.58
N ALA A 46 3.98 12.33 -3.44
CA ALA A 46 2.68 11.78 -3.06
C ALA A 46 2.82 10.69 -2.01
N LEU A 47 3.87 9.88 -2.12
CA LEU A 47 4.15 8.85 -1.11
C LEU A 47 4.44 9.45 0.25
N PHE A 48 5.14 10.58 0.28
CA PHE A 48 5.41 11.25 1.54
C PHE A 48 4.11 11.62 2.24
N PHE A 49 3.15 12.16 1.50
CA PHE A 49 1.87 12.55 2.09
C PHE A 49 1.07 11.35 2.58
N ILE A 50 1.01 10.26 1.80
CA ILE A 50 0.25 9.09 2.22
C ILE A 50 0.93 8.39 3.40
N ASP A 51 2.25 8.40 3.44
CA ASP A 51 3.00 7.87 4.57
C ASP A 51 2.69 8.63 5.86
N GLN A 52 2.63 9.97 5.77
CA GLN A 52 2.27 10.79 6.92
C GLN A 52 0.84 10.55 7.37
N GLN A 53 -0.06 10.33 6.42
CA GLN A 53 -1.46 10.09 6.71
C GLN A 53 -1.65 8.83 7.58
N TYR A 54 -0.85 7.81 7.34
CA TYR A 54 -0.95 6.55 8.07
C TYR A 54 0.26 6.29 8.98
N LEU A 55 0.88 7.37 9.45
CA LEU A 55 2.11 7.27 10.23
C LEU A 55 1.96 6.42 11.49
N ASN A 56 0.80 6.45 12.11
CA ASN A 56 0.54 5.72 13.34
C ASN A 56 0.07 4.28 13.11
N ASP A 57 -0.09 3.87 11.86
CA ASP A 57 -0.51 2.52 11.55
C ASP A 57 0.73 1.67 11.28
N THR A 58 1.06 0.81 12.24
CA THR A 58 2.28 0.00 12.16
C THR A 58 2.24 -1.04 11.04
N ARG A 59 1.07 -1.30 10.45
CA ARG A 59 0.95 -2.24 9.33
C ARG A 59 1.33 -1.61 8.00
N ALA A 60 1.31 -0.27 7.90
CA ALA A 60 1.49 0.43 6.64
C ALA A 60 2.94 0.77 6.39
N ASN A 61 3.43 0.40 5.20
CA ASN A 61 4.77 0.71 4.75
C ASN A 61 4.71 1.19 3.31
N PHE A 62 5.37 2.30 3.00
CA PHE A 62 5.32 2.89 1.67
C PHE A 62 6.73 3.09 1.12
N PHE A 63 6.94 2.71 -0.14
CA PHE A 63 8.25 2.80 -0.78
C PHE A 63 8.15 3.39 -2.17
N VAL A 64 9.14 4.19 -2.54
CA VAL A 64 9.28 4.68 -3.91
C VAL A 64 9.84 3.55 -4.77
N THR A 65 9.13 3.22 -5.84
CA THR A 65 9.55 2.18 -6.76
C THR A 65 9.15 2.54 -8.17
N ASP A 66 10.06 2.35 -9.12
CA ASP A 66 9.77 2.55 -10.53
C ASP A 66 9.25 1.24 -11.11
N ILE A 67 7.98 1.23 -11.48
CA ILE A 67 7.30 0.02 -11.96
C ILE A 67 7.81 -0.42 -13.33
N LYS A 68 8.64 0.36 -13.99
CA LYS A 68 9.22 -0.05 -15.27
C LYS A 68 10.02 -1.34 -15.13
N ASP A 69 10.47 -1.64 -13.95
CA ASP A 69 11.25 -2.83 -13.69
C ASP A 69 10.34 -3.95 -13.20
N LYS A 70 9.46 -4.39 -14.08
CA LYS A 70 8.47 -5.41 -13.77
C LYS A 70 9.08 -6.74 -13.36
N ASP A 71 10.19 -7.10 -13.97
CA ASP A 71 10.82 -8.38 -13.68
C ASP A 71 11.27 -8.46 -12.23
N GLU A 72 11.74 -7.36 -11.70
CA GLU A 72 12.16 -7.29 -10.32
C GLU A 72 11.01 -7.48 -9.36
N LEU A 73 9.85 -6.86 -9.67
CA LEU A 73 8.67 -7.00 -8.85
C LEU A 73 8.10 -8.41 -8.87
N ILE A 74 8.15 -9.05 -10.03
CA ILE A 74 7.59 -10.40 -10.19
C ILE A 74 8.43 -11.43 -9.46
N ASN A 75 9.73 -11.22 -9.42
CA ASN A 75 10.65 -12.17 -8.82
C ASN A 75 10.76 -12.06 -7.30
N THR A 76 10.13 -11.09 -6.74
CA THR A 76 10.08 -10.97 -5.30
C THR A 76 8.84 -11.63 -4.75
#